data_dba87f8defb98f544d872e5dac91d8fd
#
_entry.id   dba87f8defb98f544d872e5dac91d8fd
#
_cell.length_a   1.000
_cell.length_b   1.000
_cell.length_c   1.000
_cell.angle_alpha   90.00
_cell.angle_beta   90.00
_cell.angle_gamma   90.00
#
_symmetry.space_group_name_H-M   'P 1'
#
loop_
_entity.id
_entity.type
_entity.pdbx_description
1 polymer ?
#
loop_
_entity_poly.entity_id
_entity_poly.type
_entity_poly.pdbx_seq_one_letter_code
_entity_poly.pdbx_strand_id
1 'polypeptide(L)'
;KLIADRPWMWATHVWNMFDFAADGRDEGGKNGENQKGLVTFDRKIKKDAFYLYKAYWSKEPFVHTCGSRYVDRAEDVTEVKVYSNLPEVSLYVDGRLQETKQGDKVFTFQVPITGKHSIEARAGGYSSVILVNKVDTPNPAYAMANRREVVNWFDGELDESCWSVKDNMAAAMADAKVGPVLKQISDKAAASRGDVAAAVKDNPSLVAMMQRAMQRMTIESMLKQAGTDIEDIKQLNRVLQGIPKE
;
A
#
# COMPACT_ATOMS: atom_id res chain seq x y z
N LYS A 1 10.66 -9.82 -13.45
CA LYS A 1 10.23 -10.97 -14.24
C LYS A 1 9.01 -10.61 -15.11
N LEU A 2 7.86 -10.23 -14.53
CA LEU A 2 6.64 -9.91 -15.31
C LEU A 2 6.85 -8.87 -16.42
N ILE A 3 7.65 -7.83 -16.16
CA ILE A 3 7.98 -6.79 -17.16
C ILE A 3 8.95 -7.33 -18.22
N ALA A 4 10.00 -8.03 -17.79
CA ALA A 4 11.01 -8.58 -18.70
C ALA A 4 10.43 -9.60 -19.69
N ASP A 5 9.39 -10.33 -19.26
CA ASP A 5 8.70 -11.34 -20.09
C ASP A 5 7.67 -10.72 -21.08
N ARG A 6 7.56 -9.38 -21.12
CA ARG A 6 6.56 -8.65 -21.94
C ARG A 6 7.22 -7.56 -22.79
N PRO A 7 7.87 -7.91 -23.91
CA PRO A 7 8.63 -6.96 -24.74
C PRO A 7 7.77 -5.85 -25.36
N TRP A 8 6.44 -6.03 -25.40
CA TRP A 8 5.50 -5.00 -25.83
C TRP A 8 5.24 -3.91 -24.80
N MET A 9 5.68 -4.13 -23.54
CA MET A 9 5.56 -3.13 -22.47
C MET A 9 6.73 -2.15 -22.56
N TRP A 10 6.48 -0.98 -23.12
CA TRP A 10 7.50 0.01 -23.43
C TRP A 10 7.98 0.82 -22.21
N ALA A 11 7.14 0.98 -21.16
CA ALA A 11 7.51 1.69 -19.94
C ALA A 11 6.68 1.25 -18.73
N THR A 12 7.29 1.35 -17.57
CA THR A 12 6.63 1.25 -16.26
C THR A 12 7.20 2.31 -15.32
N HIS A 13 6.36 2.91 -14.50
CA HIS A 13 6.76 3.94 -13.55
C HIS A 13 6.47 3.49 -12.13
N VAL A 14 7.45 3.70 -11.24
CA VAL A 14 7.28 3.41 -9.82
C VAL A 14 6.52 4.55 -9.17
N TRP A 15 5.47 4.23 -8.47
CA TRP A 15 4.78 5.13 -7.60
C TRP A 15 5.06 4.77 -6.15
N ASN A 16 5.93 5.45 -5.41
CA ASN A 16 6.52 6.73 -5.72
C ASN A 16 7.98 6.77 -5.20
N MET A 17 8.76 7.80 -5.52
CA MET A 17 10.13 7.94 -5.00
C MET A 17 10.12 8.25 -3.50
N PHE A 18 9.23 9.10 -3.02
CA PHE A 18 9.14 9.52 -1.63
C PHE A 18 7.76 9.24 -1.05
N ASP A 19 7.70 8.96 0.26
CA ASP A 19 6.45 9.11 0.99
C ASP A 19 5.97 10.56 0.91
N PHE A 20 4.66 10.76 0.87
CA PHE A 20 4.09 12.10 0.71
C PHE A 20 2.82 12.27 1.55
N ALA A 21 2.47 13.53 1.83
CA ALA A 21 1.22 13.83 2.48
C ALA A 21 0.03 13.54 1.55
N ALA A 22 -0.98 12.87 2.08
CA ALA A 22 -2.21 12.54 1.37
C ALA A 22 -3.36 12.59 2.35
N ASP A 23 -3.99 13.76 2.44
CA ASP A 23 -5.18 13.96 3.26
C ASP A 23 -6.26 12.93 2.90
N GLY A 24 -7.00 12.47 3.89
CA GLY A 24 -8.02 11.45 3.72
C GLY A 24 -7.50 10.02 3.45
N ARG A 25 -6.19 9.78 3.49
CA ARG A 25 -5.63 8.42 3.43
C ARG A 25 -5.26 7.89 4.81
N ASP A 26 -5.75 6.68 5.07
CA ASP A 26 -5.37 5.85 6.20
C ASP A 26 -4.96 4.47 5.66
N GLU A 27 -3.65 4.28 5.49
CA GLU A 27 -3.08 3.05 4.92
C GLU A 27 -2.50 2.14 6.02
N GLY A 28 -2.98 2.30 7.26
CA GLY A 28 -2.57 1.50 8.42
C GLY A 28 -1.28 1.97 9.09
N GLY A 29 -0.74 3.10 8.67
CA GLY A 29 0.39 3.77 9.30
C GLY A 29 -0.03 5.08 9.97
N LYS A 30 0.64 6.15 9.62
CA LYS A 30 0.34 7.49 10.10
C LYS A 30 -0.77 8.11 9.24
N ASN A 31 -1.83 8.61 9.86
CA ASN A 31 -2.93 9.28 9.16
C ASN A 31 -2.43 10.47 8.34
N GLY A 32 -2.99 10.64 7.14
CA GLY A 32 -2.60 11.71 6.23
C GLY A 32 -1.26 11.50 5.53
N GLU A 33 -0.66 10.30 5.62
CA GLU A 33 0.62 9.96 5.00
C GLU A 33 0.48 8.75 4.09
N ASN A 34 0.94 8.88 2.85
CA ASN A 34 1.09 7.78 1.92
C ASN A 34 2.50 7.19 2.04
N GLN A 35 2.59 5.90 2.36
CA GLN A 35 3.86 5.21 2.65
C GLN A 35 4.40 4.40 1.46
N LYS A 36 3.93 4.63 0.25
CA LYS A 36 4.36 3.91 -0.97
C LYS A 36 5.71 4.37 -1.53
N GLY A 37 6.34 5.38 -0.91
CA GLY A 37 7.65 5.86 -1.31
C GLY A 37 8.74 4.82 -1.16
N LEU A 38 9.75 4.86 -2.03
CA LEU A 38 11.00 4.12 -1.88
C LEU A 38 11.89 4.72 -0.78
N VAL A 39 11.67 5.98 -0.45
CA VAL A 39 12.37 6.75 0.58
C VAL A 39 11.33 7.36 1.53
N THR A 40 11.65 7.45 2.80
CA THR A 40 10.75 8.00 3.83
C THR A 40 10.38 9.45 3.57
N PHE A 41 9.28 9.92 4.19
CA PHE A 41 8.76 11.27 4.07
C PHE A 41 9.82 12.36 4.36
N ASP A 42 10.63 12.15 5.40
CA ASP A 42 11.72 13.05 5.80
C ASP A 42 13.00 12.93 4.94
N ARG A 43 13.01 12.09 3.91
CA ARG A 43 14.11 11.80 2.95
C ARG A 43 15.35 11.15 3.59
N LYS A 44 15.29 10.72 4.84
CA LYS A 44 16.46 10.21 5.57
C LYS A 44 16.72 8.72 5.32
N ILE A 45 15.67 7.93 5.13
CA ILE A 45 15.78 6.47 5.06
C ILE A 45 15.39 5.99 3.67
N LYS A 46 16.32 5.33 2.98
CA LYS A 46 16.03 4.51 1.81
C LYS A 46 15.47 3.18 2.28
N LYS A 47 14.26 2.83 1.89
CA LYS A 47 13.60 1.57 2.26
C LYS A 47 14.19 0.40 1.47
N ASP A 48 13.98 -0.84 1.91
CA ASP A 48 14.48 -2.03 1.21
C ASP A 48 14.03 -2.06 -0.26
N ALA A 49 12.82 -1.59 -0.57
CA ALA A 49 12.33 -1.46 -1.94
C ALA A 49 13.22 -0.56 -2.82
N PHE A 50 13.85 0.49 -2.28
CA PHE A 50 14.82 1.32 -3.02
C PHE A 50 16.00 0.47 -3.50
N TYR A 51 16.53 -0.38 -2.65
CA TYR A 51 17.68 -1.23 -2.99
C TYR A 51 17.31 -2.36 -3.95
N LEU A 52 16.05 -2.83 -3.91
CA LEU A 52 15.55 -3.75 -4.93
C LEU A 52 15.63 -3.11 -6.32
N TYR A 53 15.11 -1.89 -6.48
CA TYR A 53 15.22 -1.16 -7.75
C TYR A 53 16.66 -0.84 -8.11
N LYS A 54 17.50 -0.47 -7.13
CA LYS A 54 18.93 -0.26 -7.36
C LYS A 54 19.58 -1.53 -7.91
N ALA A 55 19.22 -2.71 -7.43
CA ALA A 55 19.76 -3.98 -7.93
C ALA A 55 19.47 -4.22 -9.42
N TYR A 56 18.28 -3.79 -9.88
CA TYR A 56 17.89 -3.95 -11.28
C TYR A 56 18.41 -2.84 -12.20
N TRP A 57 18.55 -1.62 -11.71
CA TRP A 57 18.77 -0.45 -12.56
C TRP A 57 20.17 0.15 -12.47
N SER A 58 20.88 -0.05 -11.35
CA SER A 58 22.21 0.50 -11.17
C SER A 58 23.30 -0.45 -11.69
N LYS A 59 24.33 0.15 -12.29
CA LYS A 59 25.59 -0.54 -12.64
C LYS A 59 26.62 -0.45 -11.51
N GLU A 60 26.42 0.42 -10.52
CA GLU A 60 27.30 0.52 -9.35
C GLU A 60 27.18 -0.73 -8.50
N PRO A 61 28.29 -1.48 -8.27
CA PRO A 61 28.26 -2.66 -7.42
C PRO A 61 27.83 -2.31 -5.99
N PHE A 62 26.98 -3.14 -5.40
CA PHE A 62 26.57 -2.99 -4.01
C PHE A 62 26.02 -4.29 -3.45
N VAL A 63 25.89 -4.34 -2.12
CA VAL A 63 25.12 -5.34 -1.38
C VAL A 63 24.29 -4.63 -0.32
N HIS A 64 23.05 -5.08 -0.10
CA HIS A 64 22.16 -4.54 0.93
C HIS A 64 21.41 -5.66 1.62
N THR A 65 21.57 -5.77 2.93
CA THR A 65 20.82 -6.71 3.77
C THR A 65 19.52 -6.07 4.21
N CYS A 66 18.40 -6.68 3.86
CA CYS A 66 17.07 -6.15 4.15
C CYS A 66 16.67 -6.35 5.61
N GLY A 67 15.69 -5.55 6.06
CA GLY A 67 15.09 -5.70 7.38
C GLY A 67 15.89 -5.08 8.53
N SER A 68 16.73 -4.08 8.27
CA SER A 68 17.55 -3.42 9.30
C SER A 68 16.75 -2.79 10.44
N ARG A 69 15.47 -2.46 10.22
CA ARG A 69 14.57 -1.92 11.24
C ARG A 69 13.74 -2.99 11.96
N TYR A 70 13.71 -4.21 11.44
CA TYR A 70 13.07 -5.37 12.05
C TYR A 70 14.10 -6.13 12.89
N VAL A 71 14.46 -5.56 14.05
CA VAL A 71 15.52 -6.06 14.92
C VAL A 71 15.02 -7.23 15.76
N ASP A 72 13.91 -7.05 16.48
CA ASP A 72 13.33 -8.10 17.34
C ASP A 72 12.53 -9.10 16.50
N ARG A 73 12.90 -10.36 16.56
CA ARG A 73 12.31 -11.46 15.79
C ARG A 73 11.90 -12.60 16.69
N ALA A 74 10.65 -13.04 16.58
CA ALA A 74 10.09 -14.07 17.43
C ALA A 74 10.24 -15.50 16.86
N GLU A 75 10.56 -15.63 15.58
CA GLU A 75 10.83 -16.91 14.92
C GLU A 75 12.19 -17.50 15.32
N ASP A 76 12.31 -18.84 15.35
CA ASP A 76 13.58 -19.54 15.63
C ASP A 76 14.52 -19.54 14.42
N VAL A 77 13.95 -19.48 13.22
CA VAL A 77 14.67 -19.34 11.95
C VAL A 77 14.13 -18.14 11.22
N THR A 78 14.99 -17.17 10.96
CA THR A 78 14.59 -15.94 10.30
C THR A 78 15.02 -15.90 8.84
N GLU A 79 14.12 -15.42 7.98
CA GLU A 79 14.44 -15.18 6.57
C GLU A 79 15.21 -13.87 6.45
N VAL A 80 16.40 -13.95 5.84
CA VAL A 80 17.24 -12.79 5.52
C VAL A 80 17.30 -12.62 4.01
N LYS A 81 16.72 -11.53 3.52
CA LYS A 81 16.85 -11.14 2.11
C LYS A 81 18.02 -10.20 1.92
N VAL A 82 18.75 -10.41 0.84
CA VAL A 82 19.85 -9.55 0.42
C VAL A 82 19.64 -9.13 -1.03
N TYR A 83 19.75 -7.85 -1.29
CA TYR A 83 19.72 -7.30 -2.64
C TYR A 83 21.13 -6.93 -3.09
N SER A 84 21.50 -7.39 -4.29
CA SER A 84 22.79 -7.10 -4.89
C SER A 84 22.69 -7.18 -6.42
N ASN A 85 23.48 -6.39 -7.13
CA ASN A 85 23.68 -6.54 -8.56
C ASN A 85 24.94 -7.35 -8.90
N LEU A 86 25.56 -7.96 -7.90
CA LEU A 86 26.68 -8.89 -8.04
C LEU A 86 26.17 -10.34 -8.06
N PRO A 87 26.84 -11.26 -8.77
CA PRO A 87 26.35 -12.61 -9.00
C PRO A 87 26.47 -13.55 -7.78
N GLU A 88 27.29 -13.19 -6.80
CA GLU A 88 27.55 -14.02 -5.62
C GLU A 88 27.42 -13.19 -4.35
N VAL A 89 26.77 -13.76 -3.34
CA VAL A 89 26.64 -13.19 -2.00
C VAL A 89 26.96 -14.24 -0.93
N SER A 90 27.88 -13.90 -0.03
CA SER A 90 28.21 -14.68 1.16
C SER A 90 27.56 -14.05 2.39
N LEU A 91 26.84 -14.84 3.19
CA LEU A 91 26.24 -14.41 4.44
C LEU A 91 27.06 -14.90 5.63
N TYR A 92 27.35 -14.01 6.53
CA TYR A 92 28.05 -14.27 7.80
C TYR A 92 27.12 -13.99 8.95
N VAL A 93 27.16 -14.86 9.98
CA VAL A 93 26.50 -14.66 11.25
C VAL A 93 27.56 -14.61 12.35
N ASP A 94 27.61 -13.52 13.10
CA ASP A 94 28.63 -13.27 14.14
C ASP A 94 30.06 -13.48 13.64
N GLY A 95 30.32 -13.04 12.41
CA GLY A 95 31.64 -13.15 11.75
C GLY A 95 31.95 -14.54 11.17
N ARG A 96 31.07 -15.53 11.32
CA ARG A 96 31.26 -16.88 10.77
C ARG A 96 30.46 -17.03 9.47
N LEU A 97 31.10 -17.58 8.43
CA LEU A 97 30.41 -17.86 7.17
C LEU A 97 29.28 -18.86 7.41
N GLN A 98 28.07 -18.46 7.08
CA GLN A 98 26.87 -19.30 7.12
C GLN A 98 26.65 -20.02 5.80
N GLU A 99 26.60 -19.26 4.71
CA GLU A 99 26.32 -19.77 3.37
C GLU A 99 26.78 -18.79 2.29
N THR A 100 27.14 -19.32 1.11
CA THR A 100 27.37 -18.52 -0.10
C THR A 100 26.40 -18.95 -1.18
N LYS A 101 25.75 -17.98 -1.83
CA LYS A 101 24.80 -18.23 -2.91
C LYS A 101 25.23 -17.52 -4.20
N GLN A 102 25.06 -18.23 -5.30
CA GLN A 102 25.05 -17.67 -6.64
C GLN A 102 23.59 -17.29 -6.99
N GLY A 103 23.41 -16.18 -7.68
CA GLY A 103 22.05 -15.74 -8.02
C GLY A 103 22.03 -14.42 -8.79
N ASP A 104 20.85 -13.84 -8.89
CA ASP A 104 20.63 -12.55 -9.55
C ASP A 104 19.65 -11.68 -8.74
N LYS A 105 20.09 -10.51 -8.35
CA LYS A 105 19.37 -9.41 -7.70
C LYS A 105 18.83 -9.71 -6.30
N VAL A 106 18.27 -10.89 -6.05
CA VAL A 106 17.61 -11.24 -4.79
C VAL A 106 18.17 -12.56 -4.26
N PHE A 107 18.75 -12.53 -3.09
CA PHE A 107 19.30 -13.69 -2.39
C PHE A 107 18.54 -13.86 -1.09
N THR A 108 18.09 -15.09 -0.81
CA THR A 108 17.33 -15.39 0.41
C THR A 108 18.04 -16.47 1.20
N PHE A 109 18.26 -16.21 2.49
CA PHE A 109 18.92 -17.11 3.42
C PHE A 109 17.99 -17.44 4.58
N GLN A 110 18.13 -18.64 5.15
CA GLN A 110 17.45 -19.05 6.36
C GLN A 110 18.47 -19.09 7.50
N VAL A 111 18.31 -18.25 8.51
CA VAL A 111 19.27 -18.06 9.59
C VAL A 111 18.64 -18.46 10.92
N PRO A 112 19.11 -19.53 11.57
CA PRO A 112 18.74 -19.84 12.95
C PRO A 112 19.21 -18.71 13.88
N ILE A 113 18.33 -18.26 14.77
CA ILE A 113 18.63 -17.24 15.77
C ILE A 113 18.26 -17.67 17.18
N THR A 114 19.14 -17.40 18.15
CA THR A 114 18.95 -17.80 19.55
C THR A 114 19.09 -16.64 20.53
N GLY A 115 19.51 -15.47 20.04
CA GLY A 115 19.74 -14.26 20.81
C GLY A 115 20.05 -13.07 19.92
N LYS A 116 21.00 -12.25 20.34
CA LYS A 116 21.50 -11.13 19.53
C LYS A 116 22.54 -11.62 18.55
N HIS A 117 22.33 -11.33 17.27
CA HIS A 117 23.24 -11.68 16.19
C HIS A 117 23.53 -10.48 15.30
N SER A 118 24.77 -10.45 14.81
CA SER A 118 25.17 -9.59 13.69
C SER A 118 25.12 -10.42 12.41
N ILE A 119 24.31 -9.99 11.44
CA ILE A 119 24.20 -10.65 10.15
C ILE A 119 24.80 -9.74 9.09
N GLU A 120 25.87 -10.21 8.43
CA GLU A 120 26.60 -9.48 7.41
C GLU A 120 26.53 -10.17 6.08
N ALA A 121 26.07 -9.48 5.06
CA ALA A 121 26.19 -9.92 3.67
C ALA A 121 27.42 -9.29 3.01
N ARG A 122 28.20 -10.09 2.29
CA ARG A 122 29.37 -9.63 1.53
C ARG A 122 29.28 -10.04 0.06
N ALA A 123 29.64 -9.14 -0.82
CA ALA A 123 29.68 -9.36 -2.27
C ALA A 123 30.71 -8.45 -2.91
N GLY A 124 31.70 -9.00 -3.66
CA GLY A 124 32.65 -8.24 -4.47
C GLY A 124 33.38 -7.10 -3.75
N GLY A 125 33.73 -7.27 -2.47
CA GLY A 125 34.39 -6.25 -1.64
C GLY A 125 33.46 -5.26 -0.94
N TYR A 126 32.15 -5.37 -1.14
CA TYR A 126 31.12 -4.60 -0.46
C TYR A 126 30.51 -5.41 0.69
N SER A 127 30.08 -4.74 1.74
CA SER A 127 29.37 -5.38 2.86
C SER A 127 28.18 -4.57 3.34
N SER A 128 27.21 -5.29 3.94
CA SER A 128 26.01 -4.70 4.57
C SER A 128 25.64 -5.52 5.80
N VAL A 129 25.47 -4.85 6.93
CA VAL A 129 25.23 -5.47 8.23
C VAL A 129 23.89 -5.06 8.78
N ILE A 130 23.17 -6.03 9.35
CA ILE A 130 22.01 -5.79 10.22
C ILE A 130 22.20 -6.47 11.56
N LEU A 131 21.51 -5.94 12.57
CA LEU A 131 21.43 -6.58 13.88
C LEU A 131 20.05 -7.20 14.04
N VAL A 132 20.00 -8.41 14.58
CA VAL A 132 18.77 -9.09 14.96
C VAL A 132 18.83 -9.54 16.41
N ASN A 133 17.68 -9.64 17.04
CA ASN A 133 17.53 -10.05 18.43
C ASN A 133 16.37 -11.04 18.52
N LYS A 134 16.63 -12.28 18.90
CA LYS A 134 15.59 -13.27 19.19
C LYS A 134 14.82 -12.83 20.43
N VAL A 135 13.51 -12.78 20.32
CA VAL A 135 12.58 -12.49 21.42
C VAL A 135 11.52 -13.59 21.52
N ASP A 136 10.94 -13.78 22.70
CA ASP A 136 9.94 -14.85 22.92
C ASP A 136 8.58 -14.49 22.30
N THR A 137 8.26 -13.19 22.24
CA THR A 137 7.00 -12.70 21.70
C THR A 137 7.24 -11.57 20.68
N PRO A 138 6.42 -11.47 19.62
CA PRO A 138 6.54 -10.42 18.64
C PRO A 138 6.48 -9.03 19.28
N ASN A 139 7.40 -8.14 18.89
CA ASN A 139 7.41 -6.76 19.35
C ASN A 139 6.17 -6.01 18.82
N PRO A 140 5.26 -5.54 19.70
CA PRO A 140 4.04 -4.89 19.27
C PRO A 140 4.28 -3.57 18.52
N ALA A 141 5.47 -2.94 18.67
CA ALA A 141 5.82 -1.74 17.91
C ALA A 141 5.95 -1.98 16.39
N TYR A 142 6.07 -3.23 15.95
CA TYR A 142 6.08 -3.58 14.52
C TYR A 142 4.70 -3.86 13.97
N ALA A 143 3.67 -3.94 14.82
CA ALA A 143 2.30 -4.05 14.37
C ALA A 143 1.80 -2.69 13.87
N MET A 144 1.01 -2.71 12.81
CA MET A 144 0.31 -1.51 12.36
C MET A 144 -0.72 -1.09 13.41
N ALA A 145 -0.67 0.17 13.84
CA ALA A 145 -1.57 0.69 14.87
C ALA A 145 -3.06 0.62 14.47
N ASN A 146 -3.33 0.74 13.17
CA ASN A 146 -4.67 0.69 12.59
C ASN A 146 -4.75 -0.43 11.56
N ARG A 147 -4.83 -1.69 12.02
CA ARG A 147 -5.36 -2.76 11.17
C ARG A 147 -6.86 -2.55 11.07
N ARG A 148 -7.30 -1.73 10.12
CA ARG A 148 -8.64 -1.93 9.60
C ARG A 148 -8.61 -3.26 8.85
N GLU A 149 -9.30 -4.25 9.38
CA GLU A 149 -9.57 -5.44 8.60
C GLU A 149 -10.19 -4.97 7.29
N VAL A 150 -9.63 -5.38 6.18
CA VAL A 150 -10.33 -5.29 4.90
C VAL A 150 -11.46 -6.30 5.01
N VAL A 151 -12.55 -5.89 5.66
CA VAL A 151 -13.76 -6.68 5.65
C VAL A 151 -14.22 -6.67 4.21
N ASN A 152 -14.11 -7.81 3.55
CA ASN A 152 -14.75 -8.04 2.27
C ASN A 152 -16.25 -8.15 2.53
N TRP A 153 -16.89 -7.01 2.75
CA TRP A 153 -18.31 -6.90 3.05
C TRP A 153 -19.21 -7.15 1.83
N PHE A 154 -18.59 -7.51 0.69
CA PHE A 154 -19.24 -8.00 -0.51
C PHE A 154 -19.31 -9.53 -0.60
N ASP A 155 -18.86 -10.26 0.39
CA ASP A 155 -19.04 -11.73 0.46
C ASP A 155 -20.50 -12.14 0.74
N GLY A 156 -21.42 -11.18 0.98
CA GLY A 156 -22.84 -11.40 0.93
C GLY A 156 -23.34 -11.47 -0.52
N GLU A 157 -24.23 -12.38 -0.82
CA GLU A 157 -24.96 -12.40 -2.09
C GLU A 157 -25.69 -11.06 -2.25
N LEU A 158 -25.26 -10.25 -3.20
CA LEU A 158 -25.96 -9.03 -3.59
C LEU A 158 -27.05 -9.40 -4.57
N ASP A 159 -28.25 -8.91 -4.35
CA ASP A 159 -29.29 -8.98 -5.35
C ASP A 159 -28.95 -8.00 -6.49
N GLU A 160 -28.52 -8.54 -7.62
CA GLU A 160 -28.12 -7.74 -8.80
C GLU A 160 -29.30 -7.00 -9.44
N SER A 161 -30.54 -7.41 -9.16
CA SER A 161 -31.76 -6.70 -9.59
C SER A 161 -32.01 -5.42 -8.79
N CYS A 162 -31.35 -5.26 -7.65
CA CYS A 162 -31.44 -4.09 -6.80
C CYS A 162 -30.17 -3.22 -6.91
N TRP A 163 -30.33 -1.95 -6.56
CA TRP A 163 -29.19 -1.03 -6.47
C TRP A 163 -28.24 -1.42 -5.34
N SER A 164 -26.95 -1.19 -5.57
CA SER A 164 -25.90 -1.43 -4.60
C SER A 164 -24.83 -0.32 -4.65
N VAL A 165 -23.99 -0.23 -3.65
CA VAL A 165 -22.85 0.71 -3.68
C VAL A 165 -21.79 0.34 -4.74
N LYS A 166 -21.89 -0.84 -5.37
CA LYS A 166 -21.05 -1.24 -6.51
C LYS A 166 -21.52 -0.66 -7.83
N ASP A 167 -22.71 -0.13 -7.89
CA ASP A 167 -23.25 0.45 -9.11
C ASP A 167 -22.58 1.79 -9.45
N ASN A 168 -22.67 2.16 -10.72
CA ASN A 168 -22.08 3.39 -11.22
C ASN A 168 -22.75 4.61 -10.57
N MET A 169 -21.94 5.55 -10.08
CA MET A 169 -22.43 6.73 -9.38
C MET A 169 -23.30 7.64 -10.24
N ALA A 170 -22.93 7.86 -11.50
CA ALA A 170 -23.73 8.73 -12.39
C ALA A 170 -25.09 8.09 -12.74
N ALA A 171 -25.12 6.78 -12.98
CA ALA A 171 -26.35 6.05 -13.21
C ALA A 171 -27.27 6.10 -11.98
N ALA A 172 -26.74 5.85 -10.80
CA ALA A 172 -27.49 5.91 -9.55
C ALA A 172 -28.02 7.31 -9.22
N MET A 173 -27.27 8.35 -9.52
CA MET A 173 -27.72 9.74 -9.35
C MET A 173 -28.83 10.14 -10.32
N ALA A 174 -28.92 9.49 -11.50
CA ALA A 174 -29.97 9.74 -12.47
C ALA A 174 -31.26 8.96 -12.16
N ASP A 175 -31.20 7.95 -11.30
CA ASP A 175 -32.37 7.17 -10.89
C ASP A 175 -33.29 7.98 -9.99
N ALA A 176 -34.62 7.87 -10.23
CA ALA A 176 -35.63 8.66 -9.53
C ALA A 176 -35.75 8.35 -8.04
N LYS A 177 -35.42 7.10 -7.63
CA LYS A 177 -35.52 6.65 -6.23
C LYS A 177 -34.20 6.78 -5.48
N VAL A 178 -33.09 6.47 -6.14
CA VAL A 178 -31.75 6.47 -5.55
C VAL A 178 -31.09 7.85 -5.56
N GLY A 179 -31.30 8.64 -6.61
CA GLY A 179 -30.72 9.98 -6.75
C GLY A 179 -30.97 10.89 -5.55
N PRO A 180 -32.19 11.01 -5.02
CA PRO A 180 -32.46 11.81 -3.82
C PRO A 180 -31.71 11.34 -2.58
N VAL A 181 -31.56 10.02 -2.39
CA VAL A 181 -30.81 9.44 -1.26
C VAL A 181 -29.34 9.81 -1.32
N LEU A 182 -28.71 9.64 -2.49
CA LEU A 182 -27.32 9.99 -2.71
C LEU A 182 -27.07 11.49 -2.61
N LYS A 183 -28.01 12.31 -3.08
CA LYS A 183 -27.94 13.76 -2.98
C LYS A 183 -27.95 14.21 -1.53
N GLN A 184 -28.79 13.64 -0.69
CA GLN A 184 -28.85 13.98 0.74
C GLN A 184 -27.50 13.68 1.44
N ILE A 185 -26.85 12.56 1.10
CA ILE A 185 -25.53 12.21 1.63
C ILE A 185 -24.48 13.19 1.13
N SER A 186 -24.52 13.53 -0.16
CA SER A 186 -23.60 14.49 -0.77
C SER A 186 -23.74 15.88 -0.16
N ASP A 187 -24.97 16.35 0.05
CA ASP A 187 -25.24 17.65 0.64
C ASP A 187 -24.78 17.72 2.11
N LYS A 188 -24.97 16.65 2.88
CA LYS A 188 -24.44 16.53 4.24
C LYS A 188 -22.91 16.56 4.27
N ALA A 189 -22.25 15.84 3.36
CA ALA A 189 -20.80 15.85 3.22
C ALA A 189 -20.26 17.21 2.76
N ALA A 190 -20.97 17.91 1.87
CA ALA A 190 -20.62 19.25 1.41
C ALA A 190 -20.76 20.29 2.56
N ALA A 191 -21.79 20.19 3.37
CA ALA A 191 -21.98 21.07 4.53
C ALA A 191 -20.86 20.95 5.56
N SER A 192 -20.27 19.75 5.72
CA SER A 192 -19.12 19.54 6.62
C SER A 192 -17.79 20.10 6.10
N ARG A 193 -17.70 20.43 4.79
CA ARG A 193 -16.48 20.91 4.13
C ARG A 193 -16.41 22.43 3.93
N GLY A 194 -17.45 23.18 4.31
CA GLY A 194 -17.49 24.63 4.32
C GLY A 194 -17.11 25.28 2.97
N ASP A 195 -16.20 26.27 3.01
CA ASP A 195 -15.81 27.09 1.85
C ASP A 195 -15.18 26.33 0.68
N VAL A 196 -14.62 25.13 0.93
CA VAL A 196 -14.04 24.29 -0.15
C VAL A 196 -15.12 23.80 -1.11
N ALA A 197 -16.31 23.48 -0.60
CA ALA A 197 -17.43 23.05 -1.43
C ALA A 197 -17.97 24.18 -2.33
N ALA A 198 -17.97 25.43 -1.84
CA ALA A 198 -18.33 26.61 -2.63
C ALA A 198 -17.31 26.85 -3.76
N ALA A 199 -16.02 26.82 -3.47
CA ALA A 199 -14.96 27.03 -4.46
C ALA A 199 -15.00 26.00 -5.61
N VAL A 200 -15.47 24.78 -5.36
CA VAL A 200 -15.62 23.76 -6.41
C VAL A 200 -16.81 24.08 -7.33
N LYS A 201 -17.94 24.54 -6.78
CA LYS A 201 -19.13 24.90 -7.58
C LYS A 201 -18.87 26.04 -8.57
N ASP A 202 -18.00 26.97 -8.21
CA ASP A 202 -17.68 28.13 -9.01
C ASP A 202 -16.60 27.90 -10.08
N ASN A 203 -16.03 26.67 -10.13
CA ASN A 203 -15.01 26.31 -11.09
C ASN A 203 -15.51 25.29 -12.12
N PRO A 204 -15.85 25.72 -13.37
CA PRO A 204 -16.39 24.85 -14.40
C PRO A 204 -15.50 23.64 -14.75
N SER A 205 -14.17 23.81 -14.66
CA SER A 205 -13.21 22.73 -14.95
C SER A 205 -13.23 21.65 -13.87
N LEU A 206 -13.35 22.03 -12.60
CA LEU A 206 -13.50 21.09 -11.48
C LEU A 206 -14.85 20.36 -11.54
N VAL A 207 -15.92 21.07 -11.86
CA VAL A 207 -17.25 20.47 -12.05
C VAL A 207 -17.21 19.42 -13.17
N ALA A 208 -16.61 19.74 -14.32
CA ALA A 208 -16.47 18.81 -15.43
C ALA A 208 -15.61 17.59 -15.06
N MET A 209 -14.54 17.79 -14.28
CA MET A 209 -13.71 16.68 -13.78
C MET A 209 -14.50 15.77 -12.83
N MET A 210 -15.27 16.34 -11.91
CA MET A 210 -16.12 15.58 -11.00
C MET A 210 -17.20 14.78 -11.75
N GLN A 211 -17.85 15.38 -12.75
CA GLN A 211 -18.81 14.68 -13.59
C GLN A 211 -18.19 13.49 -14.33
N ARG A 212 -16.98 13.65 -14.88
CA ARG A 212 -16.23 12.53 -15.50
C ARG A 212 -15.86 11.44 -14.49
N ALA A 213 -15.50 11.82 -13.27
CA ALA A 213 -15.23 10.88 -12.20
C ALA A 213 -16.50 10.07 -11.84
N MET A 214 -17.63 10.74 -11.68
CA MET A 214 -18.93 10.09 -11.41
C MET A 214 -19.31 9.07 -12.49
N GLN A 215 -19.02 9.35 -13.76
CA GLN A 215 -19.28 8.42 -14.87
C GLN A 215 -18.41 7.15 -14.84
N ARG A 216 -17.26 7.19 -14.15
CA ARG A 216 -16.27 6.10 -14.15
C ARG A 216 -16.17 5.35 -12.82
N MET A 217 -16.77 5.89 -11.78
CA MET A 217 -16.62 5.38 -10.42
C MET A 217 -17.91 4.76 -9.89
N THR A 218 -17.74 3.79 -9.00
CA THR A 218 -18.86 3.25 -8.21
C THR A 218 -19.21 4.20 -7.08
N ILE A 219 -20.42 4.07 -6.54
CA ILE A 219 -20.88 4.80 -5.34
C ILE A 219 -19.86 4.59 -4.20
N GLU A 220 -19.46 3.34 -3.96
CA GLU A 220 -18.48 2.98 -2.93
C GLU A 220 -17.16 3.72 -3.09
N SER A 221 -16.59 3.70 -4.32
CA SER A 221 -15.31 4.34 -4.59
C SER A 221 -15.35 5.84 -4.33
N MET A 222 -16.44 6.51 -4.70
CA MET A 222 -16.61 7.93 -4.44
C MET A 222 -16.77 8.25 -2.95
N LEU A 223 -17.56 7.46 -2.23
CA LEU A 223 -17.76 7.65 -0.79
C LEU A 223 -16.49 7.41 0.01
N LYS A 224 -15.71 6.37 -0.34
CA LYS A 224 -14.39 6.13 0.26
C LYS A 224 -13.42 7.29 0.01
N GLN A 225 -13.37 7.84 -1.21
CA GLN A 225 -12.55 9.02 -1.51
C GLN A 225 -13.04 10.27 -0.76
N ALA A 226 -14.33 10.36 -0.49
CA ALA A 226 -14.91 11.41 0.31
C ALA A 226 -14.64 11.27 1.82
N GLY A 227 -14.00 10.17 2.26
CA GLY A 227 -13.70 9.90 3.66
C GLY A 227 -14.92 9.44 4.46
N THR A 228 -15.96 8.91 3.78
CA THR A 228 -17.16 8.38 4.45
C THR A 228 -16.79 7.13 5.23
N ASP A 229 -17.29 7.01 6.45
CA ASP A 229 -17.08 5.83 7.30
C ASP A 229 -17.62 4.56 6.65
N ILE A 230 -16.95 3.43 6.89
CA ILE A 230 -17.31 2.15 6.28
C ILE A 230 -18.68 1.65 6.75
N GLU A 231 -19.07 1.94 8.00
CA GLU A 231 -20.38 1.55 8.52
C GLU A 231 -21.52 2.37 7.87
N ASP A 232 -21.28 3.65 7.56
CA ASP A 232 -22.21 4.48 6.81
C ASP A 232 -22.39 3.95 5.38
N ILE A 233 -21.29 3.50 4.73
CA ILE A 233 -21.36 2.88 3.40
C ILE A 233 -22.14 1.56 3.45
N LYS A 234 -21.95 0.72 4.47
CA LYS A 234 -22.72 -0.52 4.67
C LYS A 234 -24.20 -0.23 4.89
N GLN A 235 -24.49 0.77 5.70
CA GLN A 235 -25.87 1.18 5.94
C GLN A 235 -26.54 1.65 4.66
N LEU A 236 -25.85 2.47 3.86
CA LEU A 236 -26.33 2.88 2.54
C LEU A 236 -26.57 1.67 1.63
N ASN A 237 -25.65 0.70 1.60
CA ASN A 237 -25.82 -0.50 0.77
C ASN A 237 -27.08 -1.29 1.15
N ARG A 238 -27.38 -1.42 2.45
CA ARG A 238 -28.64 -2.05 2.92
C ARG A 238 -29.88 -1.33 2.41
N VAL A 239 -29.84 0.00 2.39
CA VAL A 239 -30.95 0.82 1.84
C VAL A 239 -31.08 0.60 0.34
N LEU A 240 -29.96 0.63 -0.41
CA LEU A 240 -29.93 0.45 -1.85
C LEU A 240 -30.41 -0.95 -2.29
N GLN A 241 -30.06 -1.98 -1.53
CA GLN A 241 -30.51 -3.36 -1.77
C GLN A 241 -32.03 -3.56 -1.58
N GLY A 242 -32.72 -2.60 -1.03
CA GLY A 242 -34.18 -2.55 -1.00
C GLY A 242 -34.81 -1.81 -2.19
N ILE A 243 -34.04 -1.30 -3.14
CA ILE A 243 -34.51 -0.50 -4.29
C ILE A 243 -34.23 -1.25 -5.59
N PRO A 244 -35.25 -1.82 -6.26
CA PRO A 244 -35.06 -2.48 -7.56
C PRO A 244 -34.59 -1.49 -8.62
N LYS A 245 -33.73 -1.98 -9.53
CA LYS A 245 -33.35 -1.30 -10.77
C LYS A 245 -34.52 -1.37 -11.76
N GLU A 246 -34.90 -0.25 -12.35
CA GLU A 246 -35.91 -0.20 -13.41
C GLU A 246 -35.31 -0.45 -14.79
#